data_0aa836974cbf26de0312f7a425bfbda3
#
_entry.id   0aa836974cbf26de0312f7a425bfbda3
#
_cell.length_a   1.000
_cell.length_b   1.000
_cell.length_c   1.000
_cell.angle_alpha   90.00
_cell.angle_beta   90.00
_cell.angle_gamma   90.00
#
_symmetry.space_group_name_H-M   'P 1'
#
loop_
_entity.id
_entity.type
_entity.pdbx_description
1 polymer ?
#
loop_
_entity_poly.entity_id
_entity_poly.type
_entity_poly.pdbx_seq_one_letter_code
_entity_poly.pdbx_strand_id
1 'polypeptide(L)'
;LKKQYSIGVLANAEGAAGTKDRYIGRLFALRFTPQSRVSAFANFNNINETRKPGESGDWTPSNSLDGLQTTKTGGVDYLVSDKRKRFKVSGDASLTHSDADNIYSSVGEQFLTGGNTFLHRYSRSRNCYTNFSTNHNWRFMWKKTELQFMPYFQYKNYNNYEVSASARFNRDITSMSGLTDSIMNPGITPWLQAWAVNRTLDETQNDGHDMFAYLYASVNQKIPFSDDLLKIDASASFQDYVTQTYNRYRLDYPQNANSVSDIRNRFYNEKPYKIYSYYGRLRYWYWLPFNMAITPSYKYEHIHLRDDYGIYRLEQLADWNINNPLGMLPSESEYLNVVDRGNSFNKTLNTDKNEISIQSYWEGSVGKKGAYMSVSAELPLVITRRELDYQRDIHIDTLFSKTAVTFNPSFELTHNWHNWQRQVQLQYSMEGRLYDLVQTLDYRSDNNPLHIDVGNARLKNSYLHNLSLYYKNNSPRKQRSFNA
;
A
#
# COMPACT_ATOMS: atom_id res chain seq x y z
N LEU A 1 -37.69 -18.05 -0.98
CA LEU A 1 -37.29 -19.20 -1.79
C LEU A 1 -38.10 -20.43 -1.34
N LYS A 2 -38.72 -21.15 -2.29
CA LYS A 2 -39.41 -22.41 -1.98
C LYS A 2 -38.39 -23.41 -1.41
N LYS A 3 -38.77 -24.22 -0.40
CA LYS A 3 -37.90 -25.22 0.25
C LYS A 3 -37.13 -26.13 -0.73
N GLN A 4 -37.67 -26.38 -1.92
CA GLN A 4 -37.05 -27.19 -2.96
C GLN A 4 -35.78 -26.58 -3.59
N TYR A 5 -35.54 -25.27 -3.46
CA TYR A 5 -34.39 -24.58 -4.02
C TYR A 5 -33.41 -24.09 -2.94
N SER A 6 -33.49 -24.67 -1.75
CA SER A 6 -32.64 -24.28 -0.63
C SER A 6 -31.25 -24.97 -0.61
N ILE A 7 -31.06 -25.97 -1.45
CA ILE A 7 -29.80 -26.70 -1.62
C ILE A 7 -29.55 -26.83 -3.12
N GLY A 8 -28.35 -26.46 -3.52
CA GLY A 8 -27.98 -26.55 -4.93
C GLY A 8 -26.48 -26.61 -5.15
N VAL A 9 -26.14 -27.03 -6.35
CA VAL A 9 -24.80 -27.00 -6.90
C VAL A 9 -24.88 -26.29 -8.25
N LEU A 10 -23.98 -25.35 -8.47
CA LEU A 10 -23.75 -24.64 -9.71
C LEU A 10 -22.30 -24.86 -10.13
N ALA A 11 -22.08 -25.21 -11.38
CA ALA A 11 -20.73 -25.24 -11.93
C ALA A 11 -20.76 -24.69 -13.35
N ASN A 12 -19.75 -23.94 -13.72
CA ASN A 12 -19.52 -23.57 -15.11
C ASN A 12 -18.04 -23.74 -15.48
N ALA A 13 -17.79 -24.00 -16.73
CA ALA A 13 -16.46 -24.04 -17.32
C ALA A 13 -16.48 -23.28 -18.64
N GLU A 14 -15.48 -22.48 -18.88
CA GLU A 14 -15.29 -21.73 -20.12
C GLU A 14 -13.88 -21.97 -20.63
N GLY A 15 -13.73 -22.16 -21.92
CA GLY A 15 -12.44 -22.28 -22.58
C GLY A 15 -12.51 -21.66 -23.96
N ALA A 16 -11.50 -20.84 -24.29
CA ALA A 16 -11.35 -20.26 -25.60
C ALA A 16 -9.87 -20.16 -25.98
N ALA A 17 -9.60 -20.26 -27.29
CA ALA A 17 -8.31 -20.04 -27.89
C ALA A 17 -8.46 -19.02 -29.04
N GLY A 18 -7.45 -18.17 -29.16
CA GLY A 18 -7.41 -17.11 -30.15
C GLY A 18 -6.15 -17.16 -31.00
N THR A 19 -6.01 -16.22 -31.91
CA THR A 19 -4.80 -16.02 -32.70
C THR A 19 -3.64 -15.55 -31.80
N LYS A 20 -2.38 -15.74 -32.23
CA LYS A 20 -1.16 -15.36 -31.49
C LYS A 20 -1.08 -16.02 -30.09
N ASP A 21 -1.42 -17.31 -30.03
CA ASP A 21 -1.36 -18.13 -28.81
C ASP A 21 -2.18 -17.57 -27.62
N ARG A 22 -3.25 -16.82 -27.91
CA ARG A 22 -4.14 -16.32 -26.88
C ARG A 22 -5.07 -17.41 -26.40
N TYR A 23 -5.24 -17.48 -25.07
CA TYR A 23 -6.13 -18.46 -24.45
C TYR A 23 -6.80 -17.89 -23.20
N ILE A 24 -7.92 -18.50 -22.86
CA ILE A 24 -8.59 -18.36 -21.58
C ILE A 24 -9.19 -19.70 -21.17
N GLY A 25 -9.07 -20.03 -19.91
CA GLY A 25 -9.72 -21.14 -19.26
C GLY A 25 -10.25 -20.72 -17.90
N ARG A 26 -11.54 -20.89 -17.65
CA ARG A 26 -12.18 -20.55 -16.39
C ARG A 26 -12.98 -21.71 -15.86
N LEU A 27 -12.95 -21.86 -14.56
CA LEU A 27 -13.77 -22.81 -13.81
C LEU A 27 -14.40 -22.08 -12.63
N PHE A 28 -15.65 -22.40 -12.36
CA PHE A 28 -16.35 -21.98 -11.15
C PHE A 28 -17.23 -23.13 -10.68
N ALA A 29 -17.21 -23.40 -9.39
CA ALA A 29 -18.08 -24.35 -8.73
C ALA A 29 -18.61 -23.74 -7.44
N LEU A 30 -19.90 -23.87 -7.20
CA LEU A 30 -20.58 -23.37 -6.01
C LEU A 30 -21.52 -24.45 -5.47
N ARG A 31 -21.38 -24.75 -4.19
CA ARG A 31 -22.36 -25.52 -3.44
C ARG A 31 -22.98 -24.62 -2.37
N PHE A 32 -24.28 -24.55 -2.29
CA PHE A 32 -24.98 -23.76 -1.28
C PHE A 32 -26.08 -24.55 -0.59
N THR A 33 -26.30 -24.19 0.66
CA THR A 33 -27.41 -24.62 1.50
C THR A 33 -27.94 -23.40 2.25
N PRO A 34 -29.06 -23.47 3.01
CA PRO A 34 -29.52 -22.35 3.82
C PRO A 34 -28.50 -21.88 4.88
N GLN A 35 -27.53 -22.72 5.26
CA GLN A 35 -26.55 -22.46 6.31
C GLN A 35 -25.13 -22.36 5.80
N SER A 36 -24.85 -22.78 4.57
CA SER A 36 -23.48 -22.81 4.03
C SER A 36 -23.42 -22.47 2.55
N ARG A 37 -22.38 -21.79 2.19
CA ARG A 37 -21.94 -21.56 0.80
C ARG A 37 -20.45 -21.86 0.72
N VAL A 38 -20.07 -22.67 -0.26
CA VAL A 38 -18.66 -22.93 -0.55
C VAL A 38 -18.51 -22.82 -2.07
N SER A 39 -17.60 -21.98 -2.51
CA SER A 39 -17.24 -21.85 -3.91
C SER A 39 -15.76 -22.08 -4.14
N ALA A 40 -15.42 -22.56 -5.33
CA ALA A 40 -14.06 -22.67 -5.81
C ALA A 40 -14.00 -22.13 -7.24
N PHE A 41 -12.91 -21.49 -7.60
CA PHE A 41 -12.72 -20.93 -8.93
C PHE A 41 -11.27 -21.06 -9.40
N ALA A 42 -11.11 -21.05 -10.72
CA ALA A 42 -9.83 -20.88 -11.39
C ALA A 42 -10.00 -20.02 -12.65
N ASN A 43 -8.98 -19.21 -12.95
CA ASN A 43 -8.90 -18.40 -14.17
C ASN A 43 -7.45 -18.42 -14.67
N PHE A 44 -7.23 -18.97 -15.85
CA PHE A 44 -5.93 -19.06 -16.51
C PHE A 44 -6.05 -18.40 -17.87
N ASN A 45 -5.29 -17.33 -18.09
CA ASN A 45 -5.39 -16.61 -19.34
C ASN A 45 -4.13 -15.79 -19.65
N ASN A 46 -3.99 -15.40 -20.93
CA ASN A 46 -3.00 -14.44 -21.39
C ASN A 46 -3.64 -13.33 -22.25
N ILE A 47 -4.85 -12.93 -21.88
CA ILE A 47 -5.64 -11.88 -22.54
C ILE A 47 -5.85 -10.66 -21.63
N ASN A 48 -4.93 -10.41 -20.71
CA ASN A 48 -4.94 -9.28 -19.77
C ASN A 48 -6.16 -9.28 -18.84
N GLU A 49 -6.59 -10.43 -18.37
CA GLU A 49 -7.77 -10.56 -17.54
C GLU A 49 -7.43 -10.98 -16.11
N THR A 50 -7.88 -10.21 -15.13
CA THR A 50 -7.62 -10.43 -13.70
C THR A 50 -8.88 -10.72 -12.89
N ARG A 51 -10.01 -10.96 -13.55
CA ARG A 51 -11.31 -11.12 -12.91
C ARG A 51 -11.37 -12.31 -11.96
N LYS A 52 -12.12 -12.12 -10.89
CA LYS A 52 -12.61 -13.19 -10.02
C LYS A 52 -14.13 -13.30 -10.18
N PRO A 53 -14.74 -14.48 -9.99
CA PRO A 53 -16.18 -14.59 -10.03
C PRO A 53 -16.80 -13.91 -8.81
N GLY A 54 -17.99 -13.33 -8.99
CA GLY A 54 -18.84 -12.87 -7.91
C GLY A 54 -19.50 -14.04 -7.16
N GLU A 55 -20.32 -13.72 -6.17
CA GLU A 55 -21.01 -14.70 -5.31
C GLU A 55 -21.94 -15.65 -6.07
N SER A 56 -22.44 -15.23 -7.23
CA SER A 56 -23.31 -15.99 -8.13
C SER A 56 -22.57 -16.72 -9.26
N GLY A 57 -21.24 -16.57 -9.33
CA GLY A 57 -20.42 -17.11 -10.42
C GLY A 57 -20.31 -16.20 -11.63
N ASP A 58 -20.86 -14.99 -11.55
CA ASP A 58 -20.78 -14.02 -12.65
C ASP A 58 -19.38 -13.38 -12.70
N TRP A 59 -18.79 -13.39 -13.88
CA TRP A 59 -17.50 -12.77 -14.15
C TRP A 59 -17.70 -11.31 -14.58
N THR A 60 -17.49 -10.38 -13.65
CA THR A 60 -17.60 -8.96 -13.96
C THR A 60 -16.56 -8.55 -15.01
N PRO A 61 -16.88 -7.67 -15.97
CA PRO A 61 -15.91 -7.13 -16.91
C PRO A 61 -14.75 -6.48 -16.17
N SER A 62 -13.52 -6.75 -16.57
CA SER A 62 -12.34 -6.01 -16.10
C SER A 62 -12.05 -4.84 -17.04
N ASN A 63 -11.42 -3.80 -16.52
CA ASN A 63 -10.79 -2.80 -17.39
C ASN A 63 -9.67 -3.47 -18.18
N SER A 64 -9.46 -3.05 -19.43
CA SER A 64 -8.29 -3.48 -20.19
C SER A 64 -7.03 -2.99 -19.49
N LEU A 65 -6.06 -3.87 -19.32
CA LEU A 65 -4.73 -3.53 -18.85
C LEU A 65 -3.83 -3.32 -20.05
N ASP A 66 -2.87 -2.41 -19.92
CA ASP A 66 -1.85 -2.18 -20.94
C ASP A 66 -0.85 -3.34 -20.98
N GLY A 67 -0.22 -3.53 -22.14
CA GLY A 67 0.81 -4.54 -22.34
C GLY A 67 0.27 -5.96 -22.54
N LEU A 68 1.12 -6.94 -22.26
CA LEU A 68 0.84 -8.36 -22.33
C LEU A 68 0.91 -8.98 -20.93
N GLN A 69 -0.22 -9.45 -20.43
CA GLN A 69 -0.29 -10.07 -19.13
C GLN A 69 -0.82 -11.50 -19.19
N THR A 70 -0.07 -12.42 -18.59
CA THR A 70 -0.51 -13.78 -18.28
C THR A 70 -0.93 -13.84 -16.83
N THR A 71 -2.14 -14.30 -16.54
CA THR A 71 -2.66 -14.47 -15.19
C THR A 71 -3.11 -15.88 -14.96
N LYS A 72 -2.71 -16.48 -13.84
CA LYS A 72 -3.17 -17.76 -13.33
C LYS A 72 -3.64 -17.54 -11.90
N THR A 73 -4.94 -17.63 -11.66
CA THR A 73 -5.50 -17.44 -10.33
C THR A 73 -6.47 -18.57 -10.00
N GLY A 74 -6.48 -18.96 -8.75
CA GLY A 74 -7.45 -19.91 -8.23
C GLY A 74 -7.72 -19.62 -6.77
N GLY A 75 -8.89 -20.02 -6.29
CA GLY A 75 -9.25 -19.77 -4.91
C GLY A 75 -10.51 -20.49 -4.47
N VAL A 76 -10.74 -20.37 -3.18
CA VAL A 76 -11.92 -20.90 -2.50
C VAL A 76 -12.51 -19.80 -1.63
N ASP A 77 -13.83 -19.81 -1.50
CA ASP A 77 -14.59 -18.94 -0.63
C ASP A 77 -15.58 -19.79 0.17
N TYR A 78 -15.78 -19.48 1.43
CA TYR A 78 -16.75 -20.19 2.24
C TYR A 78 -17.52 -19.25 3.17
N LEU A 79 -18.76 -19.63 3.43
CA LEU A 79 -19.60 -19.06 4.47
C LEU A 79 -20.40 -20.18 5.12
N VAL A 80 -20.31 -20.31 6.43
CA VAL A 80 -21.07 -21.27 7.22
C VAL A 80 -21.72 -20.56 8.42
N SER A 81 -22.97 -20.83 8.66
CA SER A 81 -23.70 -20.25 9.79
C SER A 81 -24.63 -21.27 10.44
N ASP A 82 -24.90 -21.10 11.73
CA ASP A 82 -25.88 -21.89 12.46
C ASP A 82 -27.31 -21.38 12.19
N LYS A 83 -28.28 -22.28 12.18
CA LYS A 83 -29.72 -21.94 12.10
C LYS A 83 -30.16 -20.95 13.18
N ARG A 84 -29.58 -21.03 14.36
CA ARG A 84 -29.86 -20.15 15.51
C ARG A 84 -28.97 -18.90 15.53
N LYS A 85 -28.18 -18.68 14.47
CA LYS A 85 -27.22 -17.57 14.35
C LYS A 85 -26.21 -17.48 15.50
N ARG A 86 -25.90 -18.61 16.17
CA ARG A 86 -24.91 -18.65 17.25
C ARG A 86 -23.48 -18.52 16.73
N PHE A 87 -23.26 -18.87 15.48
CA PHE A 87 -22.00 -18.58 14.79
C PHE A 87 -22.23 -18.26 13.30
N LYS A 88 -21.35 -17.46 12.79
CA LYS A 88 -21.18 -17.20 11.36
C LYS A 88 -19.67 -17.14 11.08
N VAL A 89 -19.18 -18.05 10.26
CA VAL A 89 -17.78 -18.10 9.84
C VAL A 89 -17.71 -17.97 8.32
N SER A 90 -16.89 -17.07 7.85
CA SER A 90 -16.66 -16.85 6.43
C SER A 90 -15.19 -16.56 6.19
N GLY A 91 -14.75 -16.79 4.98
CA GLY A 91 -13.40 -16.47 4.56
C GLY A 91 -13.14 -16.91 3.13
N ASP A 92 -12.02 -16.46 2.65
CA ASP A 92 -11.49 -16.80 1.33
C ASP A 92 -10.00 -17.10 1.39
N ALA A 93 -9.53 -17.86 0.42
CA ALA A 93 -8.13 -18.06 0.14
C ALA A 93 -7.91 -18.05 -1.38
N SER A 94 -6.88 -17.36 -1.84
CA SER A 94 -6.56 -17.30 -3.27
C SER A 94 -5.05 -17.31 -3.51
N LEU A 95 -4.67 -17.97 -4.60
CA LEU A 95 -3.32 -17.96 -5.15
C LEU A 95 -3.39 -17.33 -6.54
N THR A 96 -2.54 -16.33 -6.78
CA THR A 96 -2.44 -15.64 -8.06
C THR A 96 -0.99 -15.60 -8.50
N HIS A 97 -0.72 -16.05 -9.71
CA HIS A 97 0.54 -15.81 -10.41
C HIS A 97 0.27 -14.88 -11.58
N SER A 98 1.10 -13.85 -11.74
CA SER A 98 1.00 -12.88 -12.83
C SER A 98 2.37 -12.63 -13.42
N ASP A 99 2.46 -12.58 -14.74
CA ASP A 99 3.63 -12.20 -15.52
C ASP A 99 3.17 -11.18 -16.57
N ALA A 100 3.58 -9.92 -16.40
CA ALA A 100 3.20 -8.80 -17.26
C ALA A 100 4.43 -8.21 -17.93
N ASP A 101 4.40 -8.08 -19.26
CA ASP A 101 5.43 -7.44 -20.08
C ASP A 101 4.83 -6.20 -20.76
N ASN A 102 5.32 -5.04 -20.37
CA ASN A 102 4.84 -3.74 -20.85
C ASN A 102 5.96 -3.02 -21.59
N ILE A 103 5.63 -2.48 -22.75
CA ILE A 103 6.54 -1.66 -23.53
C ILE A 103 5.90 -0.28 -23.73
N TYR A 104 6.64 0.75 -23.42
CA TYR A 104 6.24 2.12 -23.62
C TYR A 104 7.30 2.86 -24.43
N SER A 105 6.87 3.63 -25.43
CA SER A 105 7.74 4.51 -26.19
C SER A 105 7.04 5.85 -26.44
N SER A 106 7.78 6.93 -26.28
CA SER A 106 7.27 8.27 -26.55
C SER A 106 8.33 9.17 -27.18
N VAL A 107 7.87 10.07 -28.02
CA VAL A 107 8.66 11.18 -28.57
C VAL A 107 7.97 12.48 -28.17
N GLY A 108 8.75 13.43 -27.68
CA GLY A 108 8.24 14.74 -27.25
C GLY A 108 9.18 15.86 -27.66
N GLU A 109 8.64 17.05 -27.81
CA GLU A 109 9.37 18.28 -28.07
C GLU A 109 9.26 19.19 -26.83
N GLN A 110 10.37 19.76 -26.42
CA GLN A 110 10.46 20.76 -25.37
C GLN A 110 10.84 22.11 -25.99
N PHE A 111 9.94 23.07 -25.86
CA PHE A 111 10.15 24.43 -26.35
C PHE A 111 10.99 25.23 -25.35
N LEU A 112 12.17 25.67 -25.77
CA LEU A 112 13.09 26.45 -24.96
C LEU A 112 13.48 27.73 -25.72
N THR A 113 13.78 28.80 -24.97
CA THR A 113 14.20 30.10 -25.53
C THR A 113 15.51 30.03 -26.34
N GLY A 114 16.37 29.05 -26.04
CA GLY A 114 17.66 28.81 -26.72
C GLY A 114 17.61 27.80 -27.87
N GLY A 115 16.42 27.34 -28.28
CA GLY A 115 16.22 26.30 -29.28
C GLY A 115 15.53 25.08 -28.72
N ASN A 116 14.64 24.49 -29.50
CA ASN A 116 13.86 23.32 -29.09
C ASN A 116 14.75 22.09 -28.93
N THR A 117 14.37 21.22 -27.98
CA THR A 117 14.99 19.92 -27.82
C THR A 117 13.95 18.83 -27.97
N PHE A 118 14.36 17.70 -28.51
CA PHE A 118 13.50 16.56 -28.79
C PHE A 118 13.93 15.40 -27.89
N LEU A 119 12.97 14.80 -27.21
CA LEU A 119 13.19 13.72 -26.26
C LEU A 119 12.54 12.45 -26.78
N HIS A 120 13.33 11.40 -26.92
CA HIS A 120 12.82 10.05 -27.09
C HIS A 120 12.98 9.28 -25.79
N ARG A 121 11.92 8.58 -25.38
CA ARG A 121 11.90 7.66 -24.23
C ARG A 121 11.42 6.29 -24.65
N TYR A 122 12.06 5.31 -24.13
CA TYR A 122 11.65 3.91 -24.23
C TYR A 122 11.75 3.28 -22.86
N SER A 123 10.74 2.49 -22.48
CA SER A 123 10.83 1.63 -21.32
C SER A 123 10.20 0.27 -21.61
N ARG A 124 10.78 -0.77 -21.06
CA ARG A 124 10.20 -2.10 -20.99
C ARG A 124 10.26 -2.57 -19.56
N SER A 125 9.13 -2.99 -19.02
CA SER A 125 9.04 -3.56 -17.70
C SER A 125 8.41 -4.95 -17.76
N ARG A 126 9.04 -5.91 -17.08
CA ARG A 126 8.45 -7.21 -16.80
C ARG A 126 8.24 -7.36 -15.32
N ASN A 127 6.97 -7.54 -14.93
CA ASN A 127 6.55 -7.70 -13.56
C ASN A 127 6.01 -9.11 -13.35
N CYS A 128 6.76 -9.92 -12.61
CA CYS A 128 6.38 -11.29 -12.29
C CYS A 128 6.18 -11.43 -10.79
N TYR A 129 5.02 -11.92 -10.37
CA TYR A 129 4.77 -12.18 -8.96
C TYR A 129 3.88 -13.40 -8.75
N THR A 130 4.04 -14.00 -7.58
CA THR A 130 3.11 -15.00 -7.03
C THR A 130 2.63 -14.50 -5.69
N ASN A 131 1.32 -14.40 -5.52
CA ASN A 131 0.66 -13.91 -4.32
C ASN A 131 -0.33 -14.94 -3.78
N PHE A 132 -0.14 -15.37 -2.55
CA PHE A 132 -1.11 -16.14 -1.77
C PHE A 132 -1.73 -15.20 -0.74
N SER A 133 -3.05 -15.19 -0.65
CA SER A 133 -3.75 -14.42 0.37
C SER A 133 -4.94 -15.18 0.93
N THR A 134 -5.22 -14.99 2.21
CA THR A 134 -6.38 -15.55 2.89
C THR A 134 -6.93 -14.53 3.89
N ASN A 135 -8.25 -14.43 3.93
CA ASN A 135 -8.98 -13.50 4.79
C ASN A 135 -10.18 -14.20 5.40
N HIS A 136 -10.35 -14.10 6.71
CA HIS A 136 -11.41 -14.77 7.42
C HIS A 136 -12.13 -13.83 8.38
N ASN A 137 -13.41 -14.09 8.60
CA ASN A 137 -14.23 -13.41 9.60
C ASN A 137 -15.10 -14.44 10.32
N TRP A 138 -14.76 -14.71 11.56
CA TRP A 138 -15.42 -15.69 12.40
C TRP A 138 -16.11 -14.98 13.54
N ARG A 139 -17.43 -15.11 13.62
CA ARG A 139 -18.28 -14.48 14.61
C ARG A 139 -19.06 -15.53 15.38
N PHE A 140 -18.99 -15.45 16.70
CA PHE A 140 -19.69 -16.34 17.62
C PHE A 140 -20.55 -15.50 18.57
N MET A 141 -21.78 -15.91 18.79
CA MET A 141 -22.74 -15.19 19.61
C MET A 141 -23.35 -16.11 20.69
N TRP A 142 -23.27 -15.71 21.94
CA TRP A 142 -23.88 -16.36 23.09
C TRP A 142 -24.70 -15.36 23.87
N LYS A 143 -26.03 -15.46 23.84
CA LYS A 143 -26.94 -14.55 24.57
C LYS A 143 -26.54 -13.06 24.41
N LYS A 144 -25.69 -12.57 25.32
CA LYS A 144 -25.25 -11.17 25.42
C LYS A 144 -23.80 -10.93 25.03
N THR A 145 -23.08 -11.99 24.65
CA THR A 145 -21.66 -11.94 24.28
C THR A 145 -21.50 -12.21 22.80
N GLU A 146 -20.74 -11.37 22.13
CA GLU A 146 -20.27 -11.58 20.76
C GLU A 146 -18.75 -11.66 20.76
N LEU A 147 -18.20 -12.73 20.15
CA LEU A 147 -16.78 -12.87 19.85
C LEU A 147 -16.57 -12.77 18.36
N GLN A 148 -15.57 -12.05 17.95
CA GLN A 148 -15.15 -11.94 16.55
C GLN A 148 -13.65 -12.18 16.42
N PHE A 149 -13.26 -12.96 15.42
CA PHE A 149 -11.86 -13.16 15.00
C PHE A 149 -11.75 -12.91 13.51
N MET A 150 -10.70 -12.18 13.13
CA MET A 150 -10.44 -11.82 11.74
C MET A 150 -8.96 -12.08 11.43
N PRO A 151 -8.56 -13.35 11.18
CA PRO A 151 -7.21 -13.65 10.71
C PRO A 151 -7.08 -13.31 9.22
N TYR A 152 -5.96 -12.71 8.89
CA TYR A 152 -5.52 -12.39 7.54
C TYR A 152 -4.07 -12.82 7.36
N PHE A 153 -3.74 -13.40 6.22
CA PHE A 153 -2.38 -13.71 5.84
C PHE A 153 -2.17 -13.43 4.35
N GLN A 154 -1.02 -12.84 4.02
CA GLN A 154 -0.59 -12.65 2.66
C GLN A 154 0.90 -12.97 2.54
N TYR A 155 1.27 -13.64 1.47
CA TYR A 155 2.65 -13.84 1.05
C TYR A 155 2.75 -13.55 -0.44
N LYS A 156 3.59 -12.59 -0.80
CA LYS A 156 3.87 -12.21 -2.17
C LYS A 156 5.37 -12.34 -2.43
N ASN A 157 5.73 -13.13 -3.42
CA ASN A 157 7.08 -13.20 -3.97
C ASN A 157 7.07 -12.52 -5.33
N TYR A 158 8.10 -11.76 -5.67
CA TYR A 158 8.18 -11.04 -6.92
C TYR A 158 9.61 -11.01 -7.49
N ASN A 159 9.66 -10.94 -8.83
CA ASN A 159 10.85 -10.68 -9.62
C ASN A 159 10.44 -9.70 -10.72
N ASN A 160 10.96 -8.49 -10.66
CA ASN A 160 10.62 -7.43 -11.58
C ASN A 160 11.89 -6.96 -12.28
N TYR A 161 11.78 -6.74 -13.58
CA TYR A 161 12.84 -6.18 -14.40
C TYR A 161 12.32 -4.96 -15.14
N GLU A 162 13.09 -3.89 -15.16
CA GLU A 162 12.79 -2.70 -15.92
C GLU A 162 14.04 -2.21 -16.63
N VAL A 163 13.91 -1.85 -17.91
CA VAL A 163 14.90 -1.08 -18.65
C VAL A 163 14.24 0.21 -19.15
N SER A 164 14.88 1.33 -18.86
CA SER A 164 14.46 2.66 -19.32
C SER A 164 15.62 3.31 -20.06
N ALA A 165 15.39 3.67 -21.31
CA ALA A 165 16.36 4.39 -22.12
C ALA A 165 15.76 5.71 -22.58
N SER A 166 16.52 6.79 -22.49
CA SER A 166 16.12 8.07 -23.05
C SER A 166 17.28 8.79 -23.71
N ALA A 167 16.99 9.56 -24.74
CA ALA A 167 17.97 10.47 -25.33
C ALA A 167 17.30 11.80 -25.69
N ARG A 168 18.04 12.88 -25.43
CA ARG A 168 17.66 14.24 -25.81
C ARG A 168 18.49 14.67 -27.00
N PHE A 169 17.82 15.22 -28.01
CA PHE A 169 18.42 15.63 -29.26
C PHE A 169 18.24 17.13 -29.46
N ASN A 170 19.19 17.73 -30.16
CA ASN A 170 19.15 19.14 -30.60
C ASN A 170 18.53 19.32 -31.99
N ARG A 171 17.96 18.26 -32.57
CA ARG A 171 17.32 18.24 -33.90
C ARG A 171 16.03 17.45 -33.83
N ASP A 172 15.09 17.76 -34.72
CA ASP A 172 13.85 17.04 -34.86
C ASP A 172 14.09 15.59 -35.26
N ILE A 173 13.59 14.68 -34.45
CA ILE A 173 13.67 13.22 -34.59
C ILE A 173 12.31 12.56 -34.79
N THR A 174 11.25 13.34 -34.87
CA THR A 174 9.85 12.84 -34.83
C THR A 174 9.50 11.95 -36.03
N SER A 175 10.17 12.15 -37.16
CA SER A 175 9.98 11.35 -38.38
C SER A 175 10.90 10.16 -38.50
N MET A 176 11.79 9.90 -37.53
CA MET A 176 12.80 8.85 -37.63
C MET A 176 12.26 7.51 -37.10
N SER A 177 12.59 6.43 -37.81
CA SER A 177 12.33 5.05 -37.38
C SER A 177 13.58 4.43 -36.73
N GLY A 178 13.41 3.38 -35.92
CA GLY A 178 14.52 2.64 -35.31
C GLY A 178 15.29 3.42 -34.22
N LEU A 179 14.74 4.52 -33.70
CA LEU A 179 15.37 5.34 -32.65
C LEU A 179 15.67 4.54 -31.39
N THR A 180 14.78 3.64 -30.98
CA THR A 180 14.96 2.85 -29.77
C THR A 180 16.24 2.00 -29.84
N ASP A 181 16.43 1.28 -30.94
CA ASP A 181 17.64 0.43 -31.11
C ASP A 181 18.91 1.26 -31.10
N SER A 182 18.87 2.45 -31.72
CA SER A 182 19.99 3.37 -31.77
C SER A 182 20.32 3.97 -30.41
N ILE A 183 19.33 4.20 -29.56
CA ILE A 183 19.53 4.70 -28.19
C ILE A 183 20.06 3.59 -27.29
N MET A 184 19.58 2.36 -27.43
CA MET A 184 20.03 1.21 -26.65
C MET A 184 21.48 0.82 -27.04
N ASN A 185 21.82 0.90 -28.33
CA ASN A 185 23.09 0.47 -28.89
C ASN A 185 23.79 1.63 -29.63
N PRO A 186 24.42 2.56 -28.95
CA PRO A 186 24.96 3.79 -29.55
C PRO A 186 26.07 3.58 -30.56
N GLY A 187 26.74 2.42 -30.60
CA GLY A 187 27.76 2.11 -31.58
C GLY A 187 27.26 1.89 -33.00
N ILE A 188 25.94 1.70 -33.17
CA ILE A 188 25.34 1.35 -34.47
C ILE A 188 25.08 2.56 -35.36
N THR A 189 24.89 3.76 -34.77
CA THR A 189 24.48 4.96 -35.49
C THR A 189 25.30 6.20 -35.09
N PRO A 190 26.53 6.36 -35.65
CA PRO A 190 27.40 7.47 -35.27
C PRO A 190 26.82 8.87 -35.50
N TRP A 191 25.97 9.04 -36.53
CA TRP A 191 25.31 10.31 -36.81
C TRP A 191 24.29 10.69 -35.73
N LEU A 192 23.60 9.70 -35.15
CA LEU A 192 22.66 9.94 -34.06
C LEU A 192 23.36 10.41 -32.78
N GLN A 193 24.56 9.90 -32.55
CA GLN A 193 25.40 10.35 -31.44
C GLN A 193 25.80 11.82 -31.59
N ALA A 194 26.04 12.30 -32.83
CA ALA A 194 26.36 13.70 -33.09
C ALA A 194 25.17 14.64 -32.75
N TRP A 195 23.93 14.15 -32.74
CA TRP A 195 22.74 14.93 -32.43
C TRP A 195 22.27 14.77 -31.00
N ALA A 196 22.67 13.70 -30.30
CA ALA A 196 22.26 13.45 -28.92
C ALA A 196 23.03 14.35 -27.94
N VAL A 197 22.31 15.22 -27.26
CA VAL A 197 22.85 16.08 -26.19
C VAL A 197 23.23 15.26 -24.99
N ASN A 198 22.31 14.37 -24.56
CA ASN A 198 22.59 13.36 -23.56
C ASN A 198 21.80 12.08 -23.85
N ARG A 199 22.24 11.00 -23.24
CA ARG A 199 21.59 9.70 -23.29
C ARG A 199 21.67 9.07 -21.91
N THR A 200 20.55 8.53 -21.44
CA THR A 200 20.49 7.73 -20.22
C THR A 200 20.04 6.31 -20.54
N LEU A 201 20.66 5.36 -19.87
CA LEU A 201 20.20 3.97 -19.79
C LEU A 201 20.13 3.61 -18.31
N ASP A 202 18.97 3.14 -17.88
CA ASP A 202 18.71 2.68 -16.52
C ASP A 202 18.08 1.29 -16.58
N GLU A 203 18.74 0.33 -15.97
CA GLU A 203 18.31 -1.06 -15.88
C GLU A 203 18.16 -1.41 -14.41
N THR A 204 17.02 -1.91 -14.02
CA THR A 204 16.73 -2.27 -12.65
C THR A 204 16.11 -3.66 -12.59
N GLN A 205 16.62 -4.49 -11.70
CA GLN A 205 16.00 -5.76 -11.32
C GLN A 205 15.71 -5.74 -9.83
N ASN A 206 14.48 -6.08 -9.46
CA ASN A 206 14.01 -6.17 -8.08
C ASN A 206 13.54 -7.58 -7.79
N ASP A 207 14.20 -8.24 -6.85
CA ASP A 207 13.81 -9.54 -6.33
C ASP A 207 13.42 -9.41 -4.86
N GLY A 208 12.37 -10.11 -4.43
CA GLY A 208 12.00 -10.04 -3.04
C GLY A 208 10.71 -10.74 -2.68
N HIS A 209 10.35 -10.59 -1.41
CA HIS A 209 9.06 -11.04 -0.91
C HIS A 209 8.50 -10.07 0.11
N ASP A 210 7.18 -10.10 0.25
CA ASP A 210 6.41 -9.42 1.29
C ASP A 210 5.50 -10.46 1.96
N MET A 211 5.66 -10.64 3.28
CA MET A 211 4.82 -11.48 4.11
C MET A 211 4.12 -10.62 5.15
N PHE A 212 2.82 -10.67 5.17
CA PHE A 212 2.00 -9.96 6.15
C PHE A 212 1.02 -10.91 6.83
N ALA A 213 1.06 -10.98 8.15
CA ALA A 213 0.10 -11.70 8.98
C ALA A 213 -0.60 -10.73 9.92
N TYR A 214 -1.90 -10.86 10.07
CA TYR A 214 -2.70 -10.03 10.94
C TYR A 214 -3.80 -10.84 11.62
N LEU A 215 -3.99 -10.62 12.90
CA LEU A 215 -5.10 -11.17 13.67
C LEU A 215 -5.79 -10.04 14.43
N TYR A 216 -7.08 -9.90 14.24
CA TYR A 216 -7.93 -9.08 15.07
C TYR A 216 -8.89 -9.97 15.85
N ALA A 217 -9.07 -9.66 17.13
CA ALA A 217 -10.04 -10.29 18.01
C ALA A 217 -10.84 -9.24 18.75
N SER A 218 -12.14 -9.44 18.91
CA SER A 218 -12.97 -8.59 19.76
C SER A 218 -14.00 -9.37 20.55
N VAL A 219 -14.27 -8.86 21.75
CA VAL A 219 -15.34 -9.31 22.65
C VAL A 219 -16.27 -8.15 22.87
N ASN A 220 -17.55 -8.30 22.53
CA ASN A 220 -18.62 -7.38 22.86
C ASN A 220 -19.52 -8.03 23.91
N GLN A 221 -19.61 -7.46 25.09
CA GLN A 221 -20.40 -7.98 26.20
C GLN A 221 -21.45 -6.95 26.60
N LYS A 222 -22.72 -7.27 26.37
CA LYS A 222 -23.85 -6.49 26.96
C LYS A 222 -23.96 -6.77 28.44
N ILE A 223 -24.06 -5.73 29.26
CA ILE A 223 -24.19 -5.85 30.70
C ILE A 223 -25.60 -6.40 31.06
N PRO A 224 -25.70 -7.36 31.97
CA PRO A 224 -26.99 -8.06 32.24
C PRO A 224 -28.12 -7.18 32.72
N PHE A 225 -27.84 -6.10 33.44
CA PHE A 225 -28.84 -5.25 34.16
C PHE A 225 -28.90 -3.82 33.64
N SER A 226 -28.17 -3.50 32.55
CA SER A 226 -28.21 -2.21 31.91
C SER A 226 -28.12 -2.38 30.38
N ASP A 227 -28.31 -1.31 29.65
CA ASP A 227 -28.09 -1.30 28.20
C ASP A 227 -26.61 -1.06 27.84
N ASP A 228 -25.74 -1.01 28.83
CA ASP A 228 -24.32 -0.74 28.64
C ASP A 228 -23.61 -1.86 27.91
N LEU A 229 -22.53 -1.49 27.25
CA LEU A 229 -21.71 -2.40 26.45
C LEU A 229 -20.23 -2.27 26.84
N LEU A 230 -19.64 -3.41 27.21
CA LEU A 230 -18.18 -3.55 27.34
C LEU A 230 -17.62 -4.14 26.05
N LYS A 231 -16.60 -3.50 25.49
CA LYS A 231 -15.87 -4.03 24.33
C LYS A 231 -14.38 -4.09 24.61
N ILE A 232 -13.81 -5.24 24.32
CA ILE A 232 -12.36 -5.48 24.33
C ILE A 232 -11.96 -5.79 22.90
N ASP A 233 -11.02 -5.03 22.36
CA ASP A 233 -10.42 -5.26 21.07
C ASP A 233 -8.94 -5.57 21.24
N ALA A 234 -8.42 -6.50 20.48
CA ALA A 234 -6.99 -6.77 20.39
C ALA A 234 -6.61 -7.05 18.94
N SER A 235 -5.41 -6.64 18.56
CA SER A 235 -4.83 -7.11 17.29
C SER A 235 -3.34 -7.36 17.44
N ALA A 236 -2.83 -8.23 16.58
CA ALA A 236 -1.41 -8.44 16.37
C ALA A 236 -1.15 -8.49 14.88
N SER A 237 -0.04 -7.89 14.44
CA SER A 237 0.44 -7.98 13.06
C SER A 237 1.93 -8.27 13.01
N PHE A 238 2.33 -8.94 11.94
CA PHE A 238 3.70 -9.20 11.59
C PHE A 238 3.89 -8.92 10.11
N GLN A 239 4.93 -8.18 9.76
CA GLN A 239 5.37 -7.97 8.39
C GLN A 239 6.84 -8.30 8.28
N ASP A 240 7.19 -9.09 7.26
CA ASP A 240 8.56 -9.37 6.84
C ASP A 240 8.67 -9.02 5.35
N TYR A 241 9.49 -8.04 5.07
CA TYR A 241 9.73 -7.53 3.73
C TYR A 241 11.20 -7.66 3.40
N VAL A 242 11.51 -8.21 2.26
CA VAL A 242 12.87 -8.32 1.74
C VAL A 242 12.86 -7.80 0.32
N THR A 243 13.71 -6.82 0.03
CA THR A 243 13.94 -6.33 -1.32
C THR A 243 15.42 -6.30 -1.61
N GLN A 244 15.78 -6.90 -2.73
CA GLN A 244 17.10 -6.84 -3.32
C GLN A 244 16.98 -6.17 -4.69
N THR A 245 17.61 -5.01 -4.85
CA THR A 245 17.55 -4.22 -6.07
C THR A 245 18.94 -4.15 -6.70
N TYR A 246 19.02 -4.57 -7.92
CA TYR A 246 20.19 -4.40 -8.77
C TYR A 246 19.91 -3.27 -9.75
N ASN A 247 20.73 -2.22 -9.72
CA ASN A 247 20.56 -1.07 -10.59
C ASN A 247 21.84 -0.80 -11.37
N ARG A 248 21.68 -0.65 -12.65
CA ARG A 248 22.72 -0.22 -13.56
C ARG A 248 22.27 1.04 -14.27
N TYR A 249 22.99 2.12 -14.04
CA TYR A 249 22.71 3.42 -14.61
C TYR A 249 23.90 3.89 -15.45
N ARG A 250 23.61 4.47 -16.61
CA ARG A 250 24.60 5.11 -17.45
C ARG A 250 24.05 6.40 -18.03
N LEU A 251 24.83 7.48 -17.88
CA LEU A 251 24.55 8.77 -18.50
C LEU A 251 25.75 9.16 -19.38
N ASP A 252 25.52 9.36 -20.66
CA ASP A 252 26.48 9.78 -21.63
C ASP A 252 26.16 11.16 -22.21
N TYR A 253 27.19 11.91 -22.57
CA TYR A 253 27.09 13.18 -23.29
C TYR A 253 27.81 13.06 -24.63
N PRO A 254 27.20 12.46 -25.68
CA PRO A 254 27.88 12.08 -26.90
C PRO A 254 28.55 13.24 -27.68
N GLN A 255 27.98 14.47 -27.57
CA GLN A 255 28.50 15.66 -28.23
C GLN A 255 29.72 16.27 -27.52
N ASN A 256 29.99 15.89 -26.28
CA ASN A 256 31.12 16.41 -25.53
C ASN A 256 32.18 15.32 -25.35
N ALA A 257 33.15 15.30 -26.25
CA ALA A 257 34.22 14.31 -26.23
C ALA A 257 35.06 14.30 -24.95
N ASN A 258 35.03 15.38 -24.17
CA ASN A 258 35.76 15.51 -22.91
C ASN A 258 34.89 15.17 -21.69
N SER A 259 33.60 14.85 -21.86
CA SER A 259 32.74 14.44 -20.75
C SER A 259 32.98 12.97 -20.40
N VAL A 260 33.13 12.71 -19.12
CA VAL A 260 33.16 11.35 -18.60
C VAL A 260 31.72 10.87 -18.44
N SER A 261 31.45 9.66 -18.91
CA SER A 261 30.15 9.01 -18.66
C SER A 261 29.98 8.76 -17.17
N ASP A 262 28.80 9.08 -16.63
CA ASP A 262 28.43 8.67 -15.26
C ASP A 262 27.91 7.22 -15.34
N ILE A 263 28.68 6.29 -14.81
CA ILE A 263 28.36 4.87 -14.78
C ILE A 263 28.22 4.45 -13.33
N ARG A 264 27.05 3.90 -12.98
CA ARG A 264 26.77 3.36 -11.65
C ARG A 264 26.28 1.93 -11.80
N ASN A 265 26.79 1.06 -10.96
CA ASN A 265 26.36 -0.31 -10.84
C ASN A 265 26.19 -0.61 -9.35
N ARG A 266 24.97 -0.64 -8.89
CA ARG A 266 24.66 -0.67 -7.46
C ARG A 266 23.77 -1.85 -7.09
N PHE A 267 24.05 -2.39 -5.93
CA PHE A 267 23.21 -3.35 -5.28
C PHE A 267 22.64 -2.72 -4.01
N TYR A 268 21.33 -2.75 -3.88
CA TYR A 268 20.58 -2.30 -2.71
C TYR A 268 19.97 -3.52 -2.03
N ASN A 269 20.25 -3.69 -0.74
CA ASN A 269 19.77 -4.82 0.03
C ASN A 269 19.01 -4.31 1.27
N GLU A 270 17.70 -4.47 1.27
CA GLU A 270 16.83 -4.20 2.40
C GLU A 270 16.48 -5.53 3.05
N LYS A 271 17.28 -5.93 4.05
CA LYS A 271 17.14 -7.21 4.74
C LYS A 271 17.87 -7.20 6.08
N PRO A 272 17.17 -7.38 7.21
CA PRO A 272 15.73 -7.53 7.33
C PRO A 272 14.99 -6.17 7.36
N TYR A 273 13.76 -6.16 6.84
CA TYR A 273 12.76 -5.16 7.19
C TYR A 273 11.60 -5.88 7.88
N LYS A 274 11.46 -5.75 9.21
CA LYS A 274 10.48 -6.48 10.01
C LYS A 274 9.70 -5.53 10.90
N ILE A 275 8.38 -5.70 10.91
CA ILE A 275 7.50 -4.96 11.80
C ILE A 275 6.68 -5.96 12.60
N TYR A 276 6.70 -5.82 13.91
CA TYR A 276 5.75 -6.45 14.83
C TYR A 276 4.90 -5.35 15.45
N SER A 277 3.59 -5.50 15.41
CA SER A 277 2.73 -4.60 16.17
C SER A 277 1.63 -5.37 16.89
N TYR A 278 1.27 -4.90 18.06
CA TYR A 278 0.09 -5.38 18.75
C TYR A 278 -0.56 -4.26 19.53
N TYR A 279 -1.87 -4.29 19.64
CA TYR A 279 -2.60 -3.42 20.55
C TYR A 279 -3.70 -4.16 21.31
N GLY A 280 -4.02 -3.62 22.49
CA GLY A 280 -5.22 -3.95 23.24
C GLY A 280 -5.99 -2.68 23.55
N ARG A 281 -7.32 -2.71 23.42
CA ARG A 281 -8.21 -1.60 23.74
C ARG A 281 -9.39 -2.09 24.56
N LEU A 282 -9.69 -1.36 25.63
CA LEU A 282 -10.88 -1.52 26.47
C LEU A 282 -11.77 -0.31 26.28
N ARG A 283 -13.05 -0.52 26.01
CA ARG A 283 -14.07 0.53 25.89
C ARG A 283 -15.31 0.14 26.67
N TYR A 284 -15.90 1.09 27.36
CA TYR A 284 -17.16 0.91 28.08
C TYR A 284 -18.16 1.96 27.62
N TRP A 285 -19.24 1.54 26.99
CA TRP A 285 -20.36 2.42 26.60
C TRP A 285 -21.34 2.51 27.72
N TYR A 286 -21.39 3.66 28.35
CA TYR A 286 -22.37 4.01 29.39
C TYR A 286 -23.50 4.81 28.75
N TRP A 287 -24.69 4.22 28.73
CA TRP A 287 -25.87 4.85 28.17
C TRP A 287 -26.56 5.71 29.22
N LEU A 288 -26.74 6.99 28.91
CA LEU A 288 -27.42 7.97 29.69
C LEU A 288 -28.85 8.22 29.16
N PRO A 289 -29.78 8.82 29.98
CA PRO A 289 -31.05 9.31 29.48
C PRO A 289 -30.85 10.26 28.26
N PHE A 290 -31.91 10.46 27.49
CA PHE A 290 -31.97 11.37 26.36
C PHE A 290 -31.05 10.99 25.18
N ASN A 291 -30.80 9.68 24.94
CA ASN A 291 -29.98 9.14 23.86
C ASN A 291 -28.53 9.67 23.88
N MET A 292 -27.98 9.80 25.05
CA MET A 292 -26.62 10.19 25.28
C MET A 292 -25.78 8.96 25.64
N ALA A 293 -24.55 8.90 25.16
CA ALA A 293 -23.58 7.89 25.57
C ALA A 293 -22.24 8.55 25.96
N ILE A 294 -21.60 8.02 26.98
CA ILE A 294 -20.22 8.35 27.35
C ILE A 294 -19.40 7.06 27.26
N THR A 295 -18.27 7.13 26.58
CA THR A 295 -17.42 5.97 26.31
C THR A 295 -15.99 6.26 26.73
N PRO A 296 -15.62 6.00 27.99
CA PRO A 296 -14.23 5.95 28.39
C PRO A 296 -13.54 4.79 27.68
N SER A 297 -12.29 5.00 27.29
CA SER A 297 -11.47 4.00 26.65
C SER A 297 -10.00 4.11 27.08
N TYR A 298 -9.34 2.97 27.08
CA TYR A 298 -7.91 2.85 27.20
C TYR A 298 -7.37 1.95 26.09
N LYS A 299 -6.33 2.40 25.38
CA LYS A 299 -5.62 1.64 24.34
C LYS A 299 -4.13 1.63 24.66
N TYR A 300 -3.54 0.45 24.65
CA TYR A 300 -2.09 0.27 24.58
C TYR A 300 -1.71 -0.27 23.20
N GLU A 301 -0.65 0.25 22.61
CA GLU A 301 -0.11 -0.21 21.32
C GLU A 301 1.41 -0.25 21.40
N HIS A 302 1.99 -1.36 20.95
CA HIS A 302 3.42 -1.54 20.78
C HIS A 302 3.75 -1.81 19.31
N ILE A 303 4.79 -1.15 18.81
CA ILE A 303 5.32 -1.34 17.45
C ILE A 303 6.83 -1.49 17.57
N HIS A 304 7.34 -2.59 17.04
CA HIS A 304 8.76 -2.85 16.85
C HIS A 304 9.07 -2.87 15.37
N LEU A 305 9.98 -2.02 14.92
CA LEU A 305 10.49 -1.97 13.55
C LEU A 305 11.99 -2.27 13.57
N ARG A 306 12.42 -3.21 12.76
CA ARG A 306 13.83 -3.41 12.39
C ARG A 306 13.97 -3.23 10.88
N ASP A 307 14.90 -2.37 10.48
CA ASP A 307 15.13 -1.96 9.10
C ASP A 307 16.65 -1.84 8.88
N ASP A 308 17.23 -2.84 8.22
CA ASP A 308 18.63 -2.86 7.88
C ASP A 308 18.75 -2.67 6.35
N TYR A 309 19.38 -1.58 5.94
CA TYR A 309 19.49 -1.17 4.55
C TYR A 309 20.96 -1.01 4.14
N GLY A 310 21.37 -1.80 3.16
CA GLY A 310 22.74 -1.79 2.60
C GLY A 310 22.77 -1.31 1.15
N ILE A 311 23.68 -0.41 0.84
CA ILE A 311 24.02 0.01 -0.52
C ILE A 311 25.45 -0.40 -0.82
N TYR A 312 25.66 -1.04 -1.97
CA TYR A 312 26.97 -1.54 -2.42
C TYR A 312 27.27 -0.97 -3.80
N ARG A 313 28.42 -0.29 -3.92
CA ARG A 313 28.89 0.39 -5.15
C ARG A 313 29.72 -0.57 -5.98
N LEU A 314 29.08 -1.49 -6.70
CA LEU A 314 29.77 -2.52 -7.49
C LEU A 314 30.65 -1.92 -8.60
N GLU A 315 30.38 -0.69 -9.04
CA GLU A 315 31.22 0.05 -9.97
C GLU A 315 32.64 0.31 -9.46
N GLN A 316 32.91 0.14 -8.17
CA GLN A 316 34.26 0.30 -7.59
C GLN A 316 35.10 -0.98 -7.65
N LEU A 317 34.49 -2.11 -8.02
CA LEU A 317 35.22 -3.37 -8.19
C LEU A 317 35.84 -3.43 -9.57
N ALA A 318 37.15 -3.71 -9.65
CA ALA A 318 37.92 -3.69 -10.90
C ALA A 318 37.38 -4.66 -11.98
N ASP A 319 36.91 -5.84 -11.55
CA ASP A 319 36.44 -6.91 -12.44
C ASP A 319 34.91 -6.90 -12.63
N TRP A 320 34.17 -5.90 -12.03
CA TRP A 320 32.74 -5.82 -12.10
C TRP A 320 32.29 -4.62 -12.93
N ASN A 321 31.87 -4.88 -14.16
CA ASN A 321 31.57 -3.85 -15.15
C ASN A 321 30.19 -4.09 -15.81
N ILE A 322 29.86 -3.27 -16.79
CA ILE A 322 28.58 -3.30 -17.50
C ILE A 322 28.31 -4.62 -18.25
N ASN A 323 29.33 -5.44 -18.51
CA ASN A 323 29.14 -6.72 -19.20
C ASN A 323 28.73 -7.85 -18.26
N ASN A 324 28.82 -7.67 -16.94
CA ASN A 324 28.31 -8.66 -15.99
C ASN A 324 26.79 -8.69 -16.07
N PRO A 325 26.14 -9.85 -16.05
CA PRO A 325 24.68 -9.93 -16.08
C PRO A 325 24.04 -9.15 -14.91
N LEU A 326 22.97 -8.39 -15.19
CA LEU A 326 22.21 -7.76 -14.15
C LEU A 326 21.59 -8.82 -13.24
N GLY A 327 21.53 -8.56 -11.93
CA GLY A 327 21.04 -9.52 -10.94
C GLY A 327 22.07 -10.52 -10.42
N MET A 328 23.29 -10.56 -10.99
CA MET A 328 24.39 -11.31 -10.41
C MET A 328 25.16 -10.45 -9.41
N LEU A 329 25.69 -11.11 -8.38
CA LEU A 329 26.59 -10.50 -7.40
C LEU A 329 27.98 -11.12 -7.48
N PRO A 330 29.05 -10.36 -7.20
CA PRO A 330 30.34 -10.92 -6.86
C PRO A 330 30.26 -11.74 -5.56
N SER A 331 31.38 -12.33 -5.14
CA SER A 331 31.39 -13.00 -3.85
C SER A 331 31.05 -12.05 -2.71
N GLU A 332 30.48 -12.59 -1.61
CA GLU A 332 30.06 -11.78 -0.47
C GLU A 332 31.21 -10.96 0.12
N SER A 333 32.41 -11.55 0.20
CA SER A 333 33.61 -10.85 0.66
C SER A 333 34.02 -9.68 -0.24
N GLU A 334 33.73 -9.74 -1.55
CA GLU A 334 34.05 -8.67 -2.49
C GLU A 334 33.04 -7.53 -2.40
N TYR A 335 31.73 -7.82 -2.45
CA TYR A 335 30.75 -6.72 -2.44
C TYR A 335 30.66 -6.02 -1.06
N LEU A 336 30.95 -6.71 0.04
CA LEU A 336 31.04 -6.09 1.36
C LEU A 336 32.17 -5.04 1.47
N ASN A 337 33.23 -5.14 0.65
CA ASN A 337 34.30 -4.15 0.63
C ASN A 337 33.91 -2.83 -0.03
N VAL A 338 32.85 -2.82 -0.83
CA VAL A 338 32.36 -1.63 -1.56
C VAL A 338 31.04 -1.09 -1.00
N VAL A 339 30.78 -1.33 0.27
CA VAL A 339 29.60 -0.80 0.94
C VAL A 339 29.65 0.72 0.99
N ASP A 340 28.56 1.36 0.59
CA ASP A 340 28.34 2.79 0.76
C ASP A 340 27.91 3.09 2.20
N ARG A 341 28.89 3.21 3.08
CA ARG A 341 28.65 3.40 4.53
C ARG A 341 27.86 4.65 4.82
N GLY A 342 28.09 5.73 4.05
CA GLY A 342 27.40 7.00 4.23
C GLY A 342 25.89 6.94 3.94
N ASN A 343 25.44 5.93 3.17
CA ASN A 343 24.04 5.77 2.76
C ASN A 343 23.43 4.45 3.25
N SER A 344 24.20 3.55 3.86
CA SER A 344 23.73 2.32 4.50
C SER A 344 23.45 2.56 5.97
N PHE A 345 22.47 1.84 6.55
CA PHE A 345 22.13 1.97 7.97
C PHE A 345 21.51 0.68 8.54
N ASN A 346 21.59 0.54 9.85
CA ASN A 346 20.80 -0.38 10.65
C ASN A 346 19.93 0.43 11.61
N LYS A 347 18.65 0.09 11.68
CA LYS A 347 17.67 0.81 12.48
C LYS A 347 16.77 -0.15 13.22
N THR A 348 16.66 0.06 14.53
CA THR A 348 15.62 -0.54 15.36
C THR A 348 14.82 0.55 16.05
N LEU A 349 13.51 0.52 15.90
CA LEU A 349 12.61 1.49 16.51
C LEU A 349 11.51 0.77 17.29
N ASN A 350 11.50 0.98 18.61
CA ASN A 350 10.41 0.57 19.47
C ASN A 350 9.51 1.76 19.77
N THR A 351 8.21 1.56 19.65
CA THR A 351 7.21 2.60 19.93
C THR A 351 6.12 2.03 20.83
N ASP A 352 5.97 2.61 22.01
CA ASP A 352 4.91 2.32 22.97
C ASP A 352 3.94 3.50 23.02
N LYS A 353 2.66 3.25 22.80
CA LYS A 353 1.61 4.27 22.88
C LYS A 353 0.58 3.87 23.92
N ASN A 354 0.29 4.78 24.83
CA ASN A 354 -0.79 4.69 25.79
C ASN A 354 -1.79 5.81 25.48
N GLU A 355 -3.02 5.45 25.19
CA GLU A 355 -4.09 6.37 24.86
C GLU A 355 -5.20 6.24 25.90
N ILE A 356 -5.56 7.32 26.53
CA ILE A 356 -6.74 7.45 27.37
C ILE A 356 -7.68 8.40 26.64
N SER A 357 -8.92 7.96 26.40
CA SER A 357 -9.90 8.76 25.68
C SER A 357 -11.27 8.71 26.36
N ILE A 358 -11.99 9.81 26.25
CA ILE A 358 -13.42 9.88 26.59
C ILE A 358 -14.14 10.35 25.34
N GLN A 359 -15.03 9.53 24.82
CA GLN A 359 -15.95 9.88 23.75
C GLN A 359 -17.33 10.16 24.34
N SER A 360 -17.94 11.26 23.93
CA SER A 360 -19.35 11.55 24.18
C SER A 360 -20.13 11.54 22.87
N TYR A 361 -21.30 11.00 22.90
CA TYR A 361 -22.21 10.95 21.76
C TYR A 361 -23.62 11.28 22.22
N TRP A 362 -24.31 12.11 21.48
CA TRP A 362 -25.70 12.43 21.64
C TRP A 362 -26.43 12.46 20.32
N GLU A 363 -27.63 11.96 20.27
CA GLU A 363 -28.50 12.07 19.10
C GLU A 363 -29.95 12.25 19.49
N GLY A 364 -30.70 13.02 18.71
CA GLY A 364 -32.11 13.23 18.98
C GLY A 364 -32.85 14.09 17.97
N SER A 365 -34.14 14.12 18.10
CA SER A 365 -35.01 15.01 17.34
C SER A 365 -34.96 16.41 17.94
N VAL A 366 -34.75 17.44 17.12
CA VAL A 366 -34.61 18.84 17.52
C VAL A 366 -35.61 19.68 16.75
N GLY A 367 -36.50 20.36 17.45
CA GLY A 367 -37.44 21.31 16.86
C GLY A 367 -38.59 20.66 16.10
N LYS A 368 -38.78 20.98 14.82
CA LYS A 368 -39.91 20.51 13.99
C LYS A 368 -39.79 19.02 13.65
N LYS A 369 -40.95 18.34 13.46
CA LYS A 369 -40.98 16.94 12.99
C LYS A 369 -40.06 16.69 11.81
N GLY A 370 -39.21 15.64 11.93
CA GLY A 370 -38.27 15.23 10.89
C GLY A 370 -36.92 15.97 10.91
N ALA A 371 -36.68 16.83 11.91
CA ALA A 371 -35.35 17.35 12.17
C ALA A 371 -34.64 16.44 13.20
N TYR A 372 -33.38 16.14 12.93
CA TYR A 372 -32.55 15.24 13.69
C TYR A 372 -31.13 15.81 13.82
N MET A 373 -30.58 15.75 15.01
CA MET A 373 -29.22 16.21 15.27
C MET A 373 -28.41 15.14 15.99
N SER A 374 -27.16 14.99 15.61
CA SER A 374 -26.17 14.21 16.34
C SER A 374 -24.96 15.05 16.65
N VAL A 375 -24.38 14.85 17.81
CA VAL A 375 -23.16 15.50 18.28
C VAL A 375 -22.27 14.43 18.84
N SER A 376 -21.00 14.41 18.41
CA SER A 376 -19.97 13.57 19.02
C SER A 376 -18.73 14.40 19.32
N ALA A 377 -18.06 14.08 20.41
CA ALA A 377 -16.77 14.63 20.76
C ALA A 377 -15.91 13.50 21.33
N GLU A 378 -14.64 13.48 20.95
CA GLU A 378 -13.65 12.54 21.47
C GLU A 378 -12.41 13.31 21.91
N LEU A 379 -11.91 12.99 23.11
CA LEU A 379 -10.82 13.68 23.78
C LEU A 379 -9.68 12.71 24.12
N PRO A 380 -8.89 12.24 23.14
CA PRO A 380 -7.79 11.33 23.37
C PRO A 380 -6.53 12.08 23.85
N LEU A 381 -5.96 11.60 24.94
CA LEU A 381 -4.64 11.94 25.43
C LEU A 381 -3.70 10.76 25.12
N VAL A 382 -2.67 10.98 24.31
CA VAL A 382 -1.75 9.95 23.86
C VAL A 382 -0.36 10.22 24.41
N ILE A 383 0.17 9.24 25.13
CA ILE A 383 1.57 9.24 25.61
C ILE A 383 2.31 8.25 24.74
N THR A 384 3.28 8.75 23.97
CA THR A 384 4.10 7.94 23.05
C THR A 384 5.55 7.96 23.52
N ARG A 385 6.09 6.79 23.86
CA ARG A 385 7.53 6.57 24.07
C ARG A 385 8.10 5.90 22.84
N ARG A 386 9.18 6.47 22.29
CA ARG A 386 9.92 5.90 21.17
C ARG A 386 11.36 5.71 21.59
N GLU A 387 11.92 4.54 21.26
CA GLU A 387 13.30 4.20 21.50
C GLU A 387 13.92 3.80 20.16
N LEU A 388 14.93 4.55 19.75
CA LEU A 388 15.64 4.38 18.48
C LEU A 388 17.07 3.89 18.76
N ASP A 389 17.42 2.76 18.18
CA ASP A 389 18.78 2.27 17.98
C ASP A 389 19.11 2.45 16.49
N TYR A 390 20.12 3.27 16.18
CA TYR A 390 20.43 3.64 14.81
C TYR A 390 21.94 3.71 14.59
N GLN A 391 22.41 2.96 13.61
CA GLN A 391 23.79 2.92 13.19
C GLN A 391 23.90 3.29 11.71
N ARG A 392 24.74 4.28 11.42
CA ARG A 392 25.05 4.71 10.06
C ARG A 392 26.45 5.24 10.00
N ASP A 393 27.27 4.66 9.11
CA ASP A 393 28.70 4.98 9.06
C ASP A 393 29.41 4.72 10.41
N ILE A 394 30.65 5.14 10.53
CA ILE A 394 31.42 5.09 11.77
C ILE A 394 31.09 6.24 12.74
N HIS A 395 30.32 7.23 12.29
CA HIS A 395 30.08 8.47 13.02
C HIS A 395 28.73 8.51 13.74
N ILE A 396 27.78 7.66 13.37
CA ILE A 396 26.45 7.61 13.97
C ILE A 396 26.20 6.21 14.50
N ASP A 397 26.34 6.07 15.80
CA ASP A 397 25.98 4.89 16.58
C ASP A 397 25.27 5.41 17.83
N THR A 398 23.95 5.36 17.83
CA THR A 398 23.17 6.04 18.85
C THR A 398 21.97 5.24 19.30
N LEU A 399 21.81 5.19 20.62
CA LEU A 399 20.63 4.65 21.28
C LEU A 399 20.04 5.77 22.15
N PHE A 400 18.82 6.17 21.85
CA PHE A 400 18.12 7.14 22.67
C PHE A 400 16.60 6.97 22.66
N SER A 401 15.95 7.51 23.68
CA SER A 401 14.50 7.47 23.79
C SER A 401 13.90 8.87 23.90
N LYS A 402 12.69 9.02 23.38
CA LYS A 402 11.88 10.24 23.47
C LYS A 402 10.46 9.89 23.88
N THR A 403 9.95 10.66 24.82
CA THR A 403 8.53 10.59 25.19
C THR A 403 7.84 11.86 24.76
N ALA A 404 6.69 11.74 24.14
CA ALA A 404 5.84 12.83 23.72
C ALA A 404 4.41 12.62 24.23
N VAL A 405 3.78 13.71 24.59
CA VAL A 405 2.35 13.73 24.96
C VAL A 405 1.63 14.55 23.90
N THR A 406 0.59 13.97 23.31
CA THR A 406 -0.26 14.67 22.34
C THR A 406 -1.71 14.58 22.77
N PHE A 407 -2.45 15.66 22.51
CA PHE A 407 -3.90 15.71 22.71
C PHE A 407 -4.53 15.88 21.34
N ASN A 408 -5.41 14.95 20.96
CA ASN A 408 -5.93 14.82 19.60
C ASN A 408 -7.48 14.90 19.57
N PRO A 409 -8.07 16.01 20.02
CA PRO A 409 -9.52 16.12 20.11
C PRO A 409 -10.21 16.10 18.73
N SER A 410 -11.38 15.50 18.70
CA SER A 410 -12.29 15.57 17.56
C SER A 410 -13.70 15.96 17.99
N PHE A 411 -14.38 16.66 17.11
CA PHE A 411 -15.77 17.09 17.30
C PHE A 411 -16.51 16.93 15.98
N GLU A 412 -17.70 16.39 16.03
CA GLU A 412 -18.60 16.32 14.89
C GLU A 412 -20.02 16.73 15.32
N LEU A 413 -20.64 17.58 14.52
CA LEU A 413 -22.04 17.95 14.63
C LEU A 413 -22.69 17.72 13.28
N THR A 414 -23.76 16.93 13.26
CA THR A 414 -24.59 16.73 12.07
C THR A 414 -26.03 17.13 12.39
N HIS A 415 -26.60 18.02 11.59
CA HIS A 415 -27.99 18.40 11.68
C HIS A 415 -28.70 18.13 10.36
N ASN A 416 -29.74 17.29 10.42
CA ASN A 416 -30.59 16.90 9.31
C ASN A 416 -32.00 17.45 9.52
N TRP A 417 -32.64 18.02 8.49
CA TRP A 417 -34.01 18.48 8.54
C TRP A 417 -34.73 18.28 7.20
N HIS A 418 -36.03 18.51 7.19
CA HIS A 418 -36.87 18.25 6.03
C HIS A 418 -36.80 16.79 5.54
N ASN A 419 -36.87 15.80 6.45
CA ASN A 419 -36.78 14.38 6.14
C ASN A 419 -35.47 14.05 5.39
N TRP A 420 -34.31 14.50 5.91
CA TRP A 420 -32.98 14.26 5.37
C TRP A 420 -32.68 14.93 4.00
N GLN A 421 -33.58 15.83 3.55
CA GLN A 421 -33.33 16.58 2.34
C GLN A 421 -32.29 17.69 2.50
N ARG A 422 -32.10 18.14 3.74
CA ARG A 422 -31.09 19.15 4.09
C ARG A 422 -30.23 18.63 5.22
N GLN A 423 -28.96 18.90 5.10
CA GLN A 423 -27.94 18.49 6.07
C GLN A 423 -26.89 19.59 6.21
N VAL A 424 -26.47 19.85 7.43
CA VAL A 424 -25.24 20.54 7.78
C VAL A 424 -24.42 19.59 8.62
N GLN A 425 -23.14 19.47 8.28
CA GLN A 425 -22.17 18.71 9.05
C GLN A 425 -20.95 19.59 9.29
N LEU A 426 -20.59 19.74 10.55
CA LEU A 426 -19.38 20.42 11.00
C LEU A 426 -18.47 19.40 11.64
N GLN A 427 -17.24 19.29 11.16
CA GLN A 427 -16.24 18.42 11.73
C GLN A 427 -14.98 19.22 12.04
N TYR A 428 -14.44 18.97 13.21
CA TYR A 428 -13.14 19.47 13.62
C TYR A 428 -12.32 18.32 14.18
N SER A 429 -11.04 18.27 13.81
CA SER A 429 -10.07 17.36 14.41
C SER A 429 -8.71 18.02 14.54
N MET A 430 -8.00 17.67 15.60
CA MET A 430 -6.60 18.01 15.80
C MET A 430 -5.78 16.73 15.91
N GLU A 431 -4.69 16.65 15.17
CA GLU A 431 -3.75 15.52 15.17
C GLU A 431 -2.37 16.01 15.55
N GLY A 432 -1.83 15.49 16.64
CA GLY A 432 -0.42 15.71 17.01
C GLY A 432 0.48 14.80 16.18
N ARG A 433 1.38 15.38 15.38
CA ARG A 433 2.34 14.67 14.56
C ARG A 433 3.72 14.70 15.18
N LEU A 434 4.24 13.53 15.46
CA LEU A 434 5.59 13.37 15.97
C LEU A 434 6.57 13.35 14.81
N TYR A 435 7.68 14.08 14.92
CA TYR A 435 8.76 14.03 13.94
C TYR A 435 9.45 12.65 13.93
N ASP A 436 10.07 12.28 12.83
CA ASP A 436 10.93 11.09 12.77
C ASP A 436 12.20 11.32 13.60
N LEU A 437 12.54 10.35 14.46
CA LEU A 437 13.72 10.43 15.32
C LEU A 437 15.01 10.41 14.50
N VAL A 438 15.08 9.67 13.40
CA VAL A 438 16.25 9.63 12.52
C VAL A 438 16.54 11.01 11.95
N GLN A 439 15.51 11.78 11.59
CA GLN A 439 15.68 13.13 11.06
C GLN A 439 16.24 14.13 12.06
N THR A 440 16.34 13.78 13.33
CA THR A 440 17.01 14.64 14.36
C THR A 440 18.49 14.37 14.49
N LEU A 441 19.01 13.33 13.87
CA LEU A 441 20.42 12.98 13.89
C LEU A 441 21.19 13.85 12.88
N ASP A 442 22.47 14.07 13.14
CA ASP A 442 23.35 14.80 12.21
C ASP A 442 23.86 13.83 11.13
N TYR A 443 23.03 13.57 10.14
CA TYR A 443 23.39 12.75 8.99
C TYR A 443 23.25 13.51 7.68
N ARG A 444 23.98 13.06 6.68
CA ARG A 444 23.87 13.50 5.28
C ARG A 444 23.72 12.29 4.40
N SER A 445 22.70 12.28 3.55
CA SER A 445 22.51 11.29 2.49
C SER A 445 22.64 11.96 1.13
N ASP A 446 23.56 11.47 0.34
CA ASP A 446 23.86 11.93 -1.03
C ASP A 446 23.67 10.81 -2.06
N ASN A 447 22.87 9.80 -1.73
CA ASN A 447 22.56 8.70 -2.64
C ASN A 447 22.02 9.21 -3.99
N ASN A 448 21.27 10.29 -3.97
CA ASN A 448 20.93 11.08 -5.14
C ASN A 448 21.66 12.42 -5.09
N PRO A 449 22.70 12.66 -5.94
CA PRO A 449 23.46 13.90 -5.90
C PRO A 449 22.65 15.19 -6.16
N LEU A 450 21.48 15.04 -6.79
CA LEU A 450 20.55 16.15 -7.05
C LEU A 450 19.60 16.41 -5.88
N HIS A 451 19.58 15.54 -4.87
CA HIS A 451 18.73 15.65 -3.69
C HIS A 451 19.50 15.13 -2.47
N ILE A 452 19.93 16.06 -1.65
CA ILE A 452 20.71 15.76 -0.44
C ILE A 452 19.79 15.88 0.76
N ASP A 453 19.63 14.77 1.50
CA ASP A 453 18.91 14.75 2.77
C ASP A 453 19.87 15.00 3.92
N VAL A 454 19.48 15.91 4.81
CA VAL A 454 20.24 16.23 6.02
C VAL A 454 19.34 16.21 7.24
N GLY A 455 19.90 15.79 8.36
CA GLY A 455 19.21 15.82 9.63
C GLY A 455 19.04 17.24 10.19
N ASN A 456 18.07 17.40 11.08
CA ASN A 456 17.79 18.64 11.79
C ASN A 456 17.44 18.39 13.26
N ALA A 457 18.39 18.57 14.14
CA ALA A 457 18.22 18.38 15.60
C ALA A 457 17.16 19.31 16.24
N ARG A 458 16.69 20.34 15.51
CA ARG A 458 15.71 21.32 16.01
C ARG A 458 14.26 20.97 15.62
N LEU A 459 14.02 19.79 15.04
CA LEU A 459 12.68 19.36 14.71
C LEU A 459 11.77 19.32 15.94
N LYS A 460 10.55 19.79 15.76
CA LYS A 460 9.51 19.80 16.80
C LYS A 460 8.28 19.06 16.30
N ASN A 461 7.53 18.49 17.24
CA ASN A 461 6.22 17.97 16.94
C ASN A 461 5.32 19.08 16.37
N SER A 462 4.47 18.73 15.44
CA SER A 462 3.51 19.65 14.83
C SER A 462 2.08 19.21 15.14
N TYR A 463 1.14 20.11 14.93
CA TYR A 463 -0.27 19.82 15.05
C TYR A 463 -0.96 20.16 13.74
N LEU A 464 -1.76 19.22 13.26
CA LEU A 464 -2.61 19.44 12.11
C LEU A 464 -4.03 19.68 12.62
N HIS A 465 -4.61 20.81 12.24
CA HIS A 465 -6.00 21.15 12.51
C HIS A 465 -6.80 21.02 11.23
N ASN A 466 -7.83 20.20 11.26
CA ASN A 466 -8.76 20.04 10.15
C ASN A 466 -10.13 20.57 10.58
N LEU A 467 -10.66 21.49 9.82
CA LEU A 467 -12.03 22.00 9.97
C LEU A 467 -12.75 21.80 8.65
N SER A 468 -13.85 21.07 8.66
CA SER A 468 -14.70 20.91 7.48
C SER A 468 -16.13 21.28 7.79
N LEU A 469 -16.75 21.97 6.86
CA LEU A 469 -18.18 22.29 6.87
C LEU A 469 -18.79 21.73 5.59
N TYR A 470 -19.74 20.84 5.73
CA TYR A 470 -20.48 20.27 4.62
C TYR A 470 -21.94 20.71 4.69
N TYR A 471 -22.48 21.19 3.58
CA TYR A 471 -23.89 21.52 3.43
C TYR A 471 -24.49 20.79 2.25
N LYS A 472 -25.62 20.15 2.47
CA LYS A 472 -26.42 19.49 1.43
C LYS A 472 -27.84 20.02 1.45
N ASN A 473 -28.36 20.34 0.27
CA ASN A 473 -29.77 20.71 0.06
C ASN A 473 -30.31 19.99 -1.17
N ASN A 474 -31.18 19.01 -0.95
CA ASN A 474 -31.81 18.26 -2.00
C ASN A 474 -33.30 18.56 -2.03
N SER A 475 -33.81 19.06 -3.15
CA SER A 475 -35.24 19.38 -3.36
C SER A 475 -35.80 18.53 -4.50
N PRO A 476 -36.29 17.30 -4.22
CA PRO A 476 -36.80 16.39 -5.23
C PRO A 476 -37.94 16.99 -6.06
N ARG A 477 -38.82 17.76 -5.43
CA ARG A 477 -39.95 18.43 -6.13
C ARG A 477 -39.51 19.46 -7.16
N LYS A 478 -38.33 20.08 -6.98
CA LYS A 478 -37.75 21.07 -7.89
C LYS A 478 -36.63 20.48 -8.75
N GLN A 479 -36.35 19.20 -8.62
CA GLN A 479 -35.23 18.49 -9.29
C GLN A 479 -33.89 19.23 -9.14
N ARG A 480 -33.61 19.78 -7.96
CA ARG A 480 -32.39 20.53 -7.65
C ARG A 480 -31.66 19.89 -6.51
N SER A 481 -30.36 19.72 -6.68
CA SER A 481 -29.42 19.27 -5.65
C SER A 481 -28.25 20.26 -5.57
N PHE A 482 -27.86 20.62 -4.35
CA PHE A 482 -26.70 21.44 -4.06
C PHE A 482 -25.91 20.79 -2.94
N ASN A 483 -24.62 20.59 -3.14
CA ASN A 483 -23.68 20.10 -2.16
C ASN A 483 -22.47 21.05 -2.15
N ALA A 484 -22.03 21.47 -0.98
CA ALA A 484 -20.85 22.31 -0.79
C ALA A 484 -20.05 21.83 0.44
#